data_c1f093e59e0997aec632ef748294ce6d
#
_entry.id   c1f093e59e0997aec632ef748294ce6d
#
_cell.length_a   1.000
_cell.length_b   1.000
_cell.length_c   1.000
_cell.angle_alpha   90.00
_cell.angle_beta   90.00
_cell.angle_gamma   90.00
#
_symmetry.space_group_name_H-M   'P 1'
#
loop_
_entity.id
_entity.type
_entity.pdbx_description
1 polymer ?
#
loop_
_entity_poly.entity_id
_entity_poly.type
_entity_poly.pdbx_seq_one_letter_code
_entity_poly.pdbx_strand_id
1 'polypeptide(L)'
;MKKLLLMACAAMLSLGATAQNVQFHYDFGHNLYKDLKKTSESDGRAPITTTVEMFRGDTWGSTYFFIDLDYNAGMKGAYWEISREICFWQESKLGWLSAHVEYDGGLSDAAGSFNNAWLVGPTFSGHSKDFTKTWSVSVMYKYIPKTYDTAGKKQTSNFQLTGVWGIDFAKGWCTFSGFIDFWREWRPWQNTSHILLSEPQFWVNLHKIRGWDNVHLSVGGEVELSNNFVSKGFYAIPTVAAKWTF
;
A
#
# COMPACT_ATOMS: atom_id res chain seq x y z
N MET A 1 0.12 -7.83 -24.28
CA MET A 1 0.02 -7.75 -22.82
C MET A 1 1.10 -8.57 -22.10
N LYS A 2 1.24 -9.89 -22.28
CA LYS A 2 2.31 -10.70 -21.61
C LYS A 2 3.74 -10.19 -21.87
N LYS A 3 4.04 -9.67 -23.06
CA LYS A 3 5.38 -9.12 -23.40
C LYS A 3 5.66 -7.77 -22.71
N LEU A 4 4.63 -6.94 -22.47
CA LEU A 4 4.79 -5.66 -21.77
C LEU A 4 5.09 -5.88 -20.28
N LEU A 5 4.42 -6.85 -19.66
CA LEU A 5 4.66 -7.25 -18.26
C LEU A 5 6.07 -7.84 -18.09
N LEU A 6 6.51 -8.68 -19.03
CA LEU A 6 7.88 -9.22 -19.02
C LEU A 6 8.96 -8.14 -19.25
N MET A 7 8.69 -7.14 -20.08
CA MET A 7 9.61 -6.01 -20.30
C MET A 7 9.67 -5.08 -19.07
N ALA A 8 8.55 -4.85 -18.39
CA ALA A 8 8.54 -4.12 -17.11
C ALA A 8 9.37 -4.87 -16.06
N CYS A 9 9.18 -6.18 -15.90
CA CYS A 9 9.99 -7.01 -14.99
C CYS A 9 11.48 -7.03 -15.39
N ALA A 10 11.82 -7.11 -16.68
CA ALA A 10 13.21 -7.13 -17.13
C ALA A 10 13.93 -5.78 -17.00
N ALA A 11 13.23 -4.66 -17.19
CA ALA A 11 13.77 -3.32 -16.96
C ALA A 11 14.04 -3.04 -15.47
N MET A 12 13.31 -3.69 -14.58
CA MET A 12 13.49 -3.57 -13.12
C MET A 12 14.71 -4.33 -12.59
N LEU A 13 15.17 -5.36 -13.31
CA LEU A 13 16.33 -6.20 -12.92
C LEU A 13 17.71 -5.55 -13.20
N SER A 14 17.77 -4.44 -13.93
CA SER A 14 19.04 -3.90 -14.45
C SER A 14 19.62 -2.69 -13.71
N LEU A 15 18.99 -2.17 -12.65
CA LEU A 15 19.42 -0.91 -12.04
C LEU A 15 19.45 -1.00 -10.50
N GLY A 16 20.61 -0.87 -9.92
CA GLY A 16 20.99 -1.07 -8.52
C GLY A 16 20.07 -0.45 -7.46
N ALA A 17 20.13 -1.03 -6.26
CA ALA A 17 19.43 -0.66 -5.02
C ALA A 17 17.90 -0.45 -5.20
N THR A 18 17.20 -1.48 -5.66
CA THR A 18 15.74 -1.53 -5.69
C THR A 18 15.25 -2.60 -4.73
N ALA A 19 14.36 -2.23 -3.81
CA ALA A 19 13.59 -3.20 -3.07
C ALA A 19 12.35 -3.54 -3.94
N GLN A 20 12.33 -4.75 -4.48
CA GLN A 20 11.19 -5.29 -5.21
C GLN A 20 10.75 -6.55 -4.51
N ASN A 21 9.47 -6.71 -4.31
CA ASN A 21 8.95 -7.90 -3.69
C ASN A 21 7.60 -8.33 -4.28
N VAL A 22 7.31 -9.60 -4.11
CA VAL A 22 5.99 -10.19 -4.35
C VAL A 22 5.53 -10.84 -3.06
N GLN A 23 4.30 -10.53 -2.66
CA GLN A 23 3.69 -11.05 -1.45
C GLN A 23 2.43 -11.84 -1.81
N PHE A 24 2.18 -12.90 -1.05
CA PHE A 24 0.95 -13.69 -1.13
C PHE A 24 0.31 -13.71 0.25
N HIS A 25 -0.85 -13.12 0.36
CA HIS A 25 -1.62 -12.99 1.59
C HIS A 25 -2.84 -13.90 1.57
N TYR A 26 -3.11 -14.57 2.68
CA TYR A 26 -4.39 -15.16 2.99
C TYR A 26 -5.10 -14.30 4.03
N ASP A 27 -6.26 -13.77 3.66
CA ASP A 27 -7.06 -12.84 4.43
C ASP A 27 -8.12 -13.58 5.27
N PHE A 28 -8.19 -13.28 6.56
CA PHE A 28 -9.15 -13.91 7.48
C PHE A 28 -10.44 -13.11 7.66
N GLY A 29 -10.61 -11.95 6.99
CA GLY A 29 -11.76 -11.07 7.16
C GLY A 29 -13.09 -11.76 6.90
N HIS A 30 -13.17 -12.57 5.83
CA HIS A 30 -14.37 -13.35 5.51
C HIS A 30 -14.72 -14.40 6.56
N ASN A 31 -13.78 -14.83 7.40
CA ASN A 31 -14.02 -15.75 8.51
C ASN A 31 -14.43 -15.00 9.79
N LEU A 32 -13.88 -13.83 10.01
CA LEU A 32 -14.03 -13.07 11.25
C LEU A 32 -15.30 -12.22 11.27
N TYR A 33 -15.70 -11.66 10.11
CA TYR A 33 -16.80 -10.71 10.03
C TYR A 33 -17.93 -11.24 9.16
N LYS A 34 -19.18 -11.22 9.70
CA LYS A 34 -20.36 -11.76 9.02
C LYS A 34 -20.72 -11.00 7.74
N ASP A 35 -20.55 -9.69 7.74
CA ASP A 35 -20.81 -8.79 6.62
C ASP A 35 -19.77 -8.88 5.50
N LEU A 36 -18.63 -9.52 5.76
CA LEU A 36 -17.58 -9.80 4.77
C LEU A 36 -17.67 -11.23 4.21
N LYS A 37 -18.61 -12.03 4.66
CA LYS A 37 -18.84 -13.39 4.14
C LYS A 37 -19.51 -13.37 2.78
N LYS A 38 -19.26 -14.43 2.02
CA LYS A 38 -20.02 -14.71 0.79
C LYS A 38 -21.49 -14.89 1.10
N THR A 39 -22.35 -14.26 0.30
CA THR A 39 -23.83 -14.42 0.32
C THR A 39 -24.32 -14.84 -1.07
N SER A 40 -25.64 -15.00 -1.25
CA SER A 40 -26.24 -15.21 -2.58
C SER A 40 -26.10 -13.97 -3.49
N GLU A 41 -25.90 -12.79 -2.92
CA GLU A 41 -25.86 -11.50 -3.61
C GLU A 41 -24.45 -10.90 -3.73
N SER A 42 -23.49 -11.44 -2.96
CA SER A 42 -22.11 -10.93 -2.91
C SER A 42 -21.12 -12.08 -2.73
N ASP A 43 -20.03 -12.04 -3.48
CA ASP A 43 -18.92 -12.98 -3.31
C ASP A 43 -18.16 -12.78 -1.98
N GLY A 44 -18.46 -11.71 -1.25
CA GLY A 44 -17.78 -11.32 -0.03
C GLY A 44 -16.36 -10.80 -0.27
N ARG A 45 -15.60 -10.64 0.81
CA ARG A 45 -14.21 -10.22 0.75
C ARG A 45 -13.33 -11.33 0.15
N ALA A 46 -12.42 -10.95 -0.74
CA ALA A 46 -11.47 -11.87 -1.36
C ALA A 46 -10.54 -12.49 -0.30
N PRO A 47 -10.38 -13.83 -0.27
CA PRO A 47 -9.55 -14.48 0.73
C PRO A 47 -8.04 -14.46 0.37
N ILE A 48 -7.68 -14.12 -0.85
CA ILE A 48 -6.29 -14.14 -1.32
C ILE A 48 -5.99 -12.82 -2.02
N THR A 49 -4.88 -12.21 -1.63
CA THR A 49 -4.31 -11.04 -2.30
C THR A 49 -2.86 -11.33 -2.67
N THR A 50 -2.48 -10.97 -3.90
CA THR A 50 -1.08 -10.93 -4.33
C THR A 50 -0.67 -9.48 -4.48
N THR A 51 0.32 -9.06 -3.71
CA THR A 51 0.91 -7.72 -3.81
C THR A 51 2.23 -7.78 -4.57
N VAL A 52 2.39 -6.92 -5.56
CA VAL A 52 3.68 -6.64 -6.21
C VAL A 52 4.08 -5.23 -5.84
N GLU A 53 5.23 -5.09 -5.23
CA GLU A 53 5.69 -3.83 -4.66
C GLU A 53 7.09 -3.49 -5.13
N MET A 54 7.36 -2.21 -5.39
CA MET A 54 8.68 -1.69 -5.72
C MET A 54 8.93 -0.36 -5.03
N PHE A 55 10.07 -0.26 -4.36
CA PHE A 55 10.66 1.00 -3.95
C PHE A 55 12.02 1.18 -4.64
N ARG A 56 12.25 2.35 -5.22
CA ARG A 56 13.51 2.70 -5.87
C ARG A 56 13.91 4.13 -5.53
N GLY A 57 15.06 4.28 -4.86
CA GLY A 57 15.74 5.57 -4.71
C GLY A 57 16.58 5.94 -5.94
N ASP A 58 16.70 7.23 -6.23
CA ASP A 58 17.58 7.79 -7.25
C ASP A 58 18.14 9.16 -6.82
N THR A 59 18.89 9.82 -7.71
CA THR A 59 19.53 11.11 -7.43
C THR A 59 18.54 12.26 -7.17
N TRP A 60 17.27 12.11 -7.46
CA TRP A 60 16.25 13.15 -7.28
C TRP A 60 15.24 12.84 -6.18
N GLY A 61 15.28 11.63 -5.62
CA GLY A 61 14.35 11.18 -4.59
C GLY A 61 14.02 9.71 -4.69
N SER A 62 12.74 9.34 -4.75
CA SER A 62 12.34 7.94 -4.84
C SER A 62 11.05 7.76 -5.64
N THR A 63 10.90 6.59 -6.22
CA THR A 63 9.66 6.10 -6.82
C THR A 63 9.18 4.91 -6.02
N TYR A 64 7.91 4.89 -5.68
CA TYR A 64 7.24 3.75 -5.08
C TYR A 64 6.02 3.38 -5.91
N PHE A 65 5.76 2.10 -6.06
CA PHE A 65 4.46 1.62 -6.52
C PHE A 65 4.14 0.28 -5.89
N PHE A 66 2.86 -0.01 -5.76
CA PHE A 66 2.37 -1.36 -5.56
C PHE A 66 1.13 -1.62 -6.40
N ILE A 67 0.84 -2.90 -6.57
CA ILE A 67 -0.42 -3.40 -7.12
C ILE A 67 -0.88 -4.59 -6.30
N ASP A 68 -2.10 -4.51 -5.81
CA ASP A 68 -2.81 -5.61 -5.18
C ASP A 68 -3.74 -6.28 -6.18
N LEU A 69 -3.70 -7.59 -6.22
CA LEU A 69 -4.55 -8.44 -7.04
C LEU A 69 -5.35 -9.35 -6.13
N ASP A 70 -6.66 -9.15 -6.10
CA ASP A 70 -7.57 -9.89 -5.24
C ASP A 70 -8.21 -11.07 -5.96
N TYR A 71 -8.30 -12.22 -5.27
CA TYR A 71 -8.82 -13.46 -5.84
C TYR A 71 -9.89 -14.10 -4.92
N ASN A 72 -10.99 -14.52 -5.57
CA ASN A 72 -12.00 -15.41 -4.99
C ASN A 72 -12.56 -16.28 -6.10
N ALA A 73 -12.05 -17.50 -6.28
CA ALA A 73 -12.31 -18.40 -7.41
C ALA A 73 -12.01 -17.79 -8.81
N GLY A 74 -11.38 -16.61 -8.87
CA GLY A 74 -11.02 -15.84 -10.03
C GLY A 74 -10.52 -14.47 -9.59
N MET A 75 -10.01 -13.65 -10.52
CA MET A 75 -9.60 -12.29 -10.22
C MET A 75 -10.85 -11.43 -9.93
N LYS A 76 -10.87 -10.76 -8.78
CA LYS A 76 -11.96 -9.90 -8.30
C LYS A 76 -11.65 -8.44 -8.43
N GLY A 77 -10.40 -8.06 -8.27
CA GLY A 77 -9.96 -6.68 -8.35
C GLY A 77 -8.47 -6.55 -8.55
N ALA A 78 -8.08 -5.36 -8.93
CA ALA A 78 -6.71 -4.89 -8.94
C ALA A 78 -6.73 -3.45 -8.44
N TYR A 79 -5.95 -3.14 -7.42
CA TYR A 79 -5.73 -1.78 -6.92
C TYR A 79 -4.26 -1.45 -7.05
N TRP A 80 -3.92 -0.22 -7.39
CA TRP A 80 -2.53 0.22 -7.49
C TRP A 80 -2.36 1.67 -7.08
N GLU A 81 -1.20 1.94 -6.54
CA GLU A 81 -0.69 3.28 -6.31
C GLU A 81 0.68 3.43 -6.97
N ILE A 82 0.95 4.59 -7.49
CA ILE A 82 2.27 4.98 -7.97
C ILE A 82 2.60 6.37 -7.47
N SER A 83 3.71 6.51 -6.77
CA SER A 83 4.14 7.77 -6.20
C SER A 83 5.58 8.14 -6.56
N ARG A 84 5.84 9.42 -6.56
CA ARG A 84 7.15 10.00 -6.77
C ARG A 84 7.44 11.06 -5.72
N GLU A 85 8.56 10.88 -5.03
CA GLU A 85 9.18 11.89 -4.19
C GLU A 85 10.26 12.62 -4.98
N ILE A 86 10.23 13.96 -4.96
CA ILE A 86 11.24 14.80 -5.60
C ILE A 86 11.86 15.70 -4.54
N CYS A 87 13.12 15.45 -4.18
CA CYS A 87 13.87 16.25 -3.24
C CYS A 87 14.76 17.25 -3.98
N PHE A 88 14.36 18.52 -4.00
CA PHE A 88 15.12 19.60 -4.62
C PHE A 88 16.30 20.08 -3.77
N TRP A 89 16.37 19.66 -2.50
CA TRP A 89 17.29 20.20 -1.49
C TRP A 89 18.21 19.14 -0.88
N GLN A 90 18.57 18.11 -1.63
CA GLN A 90 19.26 16.92 -1.14
C GLN A 90 20.56 17.22 -0.37
N GLU A 91 21.40 18.16 -0.87
CA GLU A 91 22.67 18.53 -0.25
C GLU A 91 22.54 19.62 0.83
N SER A 92 21.32 20.03 1.14
CA SER A 92 21.05 21.09 2.12
C SER A 92 20.52 20.55 3.45
N LYS A 93 20.35 21.44 4.41
CA LYS A 93 19.68 21.10 5.68
C LYS A 93 18.20 20.72 5.52
N LEU A 94 17.64 20.89 4.33
CA LEU A 94 16.26 20.53 3.99
C LEU A 94 16.17 19.21 3.20
N GLY A 95 17.22 18.40 3.15
CA GLY A 95 17.23 17.10 2.47
C GLY A 95 16.20 16.08 2.98
N TRP A 96 15.58 16.35 4.12
CA TRP A 96 14.47 15.58 4.70
C TRP A 96 13.09 15.96 4.12
N LEU A 97 13.00 17.00 3.26
CA LEU A 97 11.76 17.50 2.67
C LEU A 97 11.74 17.19 1.17
N SER A 98 10.67 16.58 0.69
CA SER A 98 10.40 16.33 -0.74
C SER A 98 9.04 16.84 -1.16
N ALA A 99 8.85 16.99 -2.46
CA ALA A 99 7.56 17.14 -3.08
C ALA A 99 7.03 15.76 -3.50
N HIS A 100 5.82 15.43 -3.08
CA HIS A 100 5.13 14.19 -3.37
C HIS A 100 4.10 14.37 -4.48
N VAL A 101 4.05 13.41 -5.41
CA VAL A 101 2.97 13.26 -6.39
C VAL A 101 2.58 11.79 -6.44
N GLU A 102 1.28 11.50 -6.37
CA GLU A 102 0.76 10.13 -6.36
C GLU A 102 -0.50 10.01 -7.22
N TYR A 103 -0.69 8.84 -7.78
CA TYR A 103 -1.89 8.44 -8.49
C TYR A 103 -2.38 7.09 -7.96
N ASP A 104 -3.63 7.06 -7.52
CA ASP A 104 -4.34 5.85 -7.09
C ASP A 104 -5.32 5.43 -8.17
N GLY A 105 -5.39 4.14 -8.44
CA GLY A 105 -6.32 3.60 -9.42
C GLY A 105 -6.65 2.15 -9.16
N GLY A 106 -7.61 1.60 -9.92
CA GLY A 106 -7.95 0.20 -9.79
C GLY A 106 -9.10 -0.22 -10.68
N LEU A 107 -9.29 -1.53 -10.72
CA LEU A 107 -10.34 -2.22 -11.45
C LEU A 107 -10.99 -3.27 -10.56
N SER A 108 -12.27 -3.47 -10.72
CA SER A 108 -13.02 -4.53 -10.04
C SER A 108 -13.96 -5.19 -11.03
N ASP A 109 -14.20 -6.48 -10.87
CA ASP A 109 -15.15 -7.25 -11.68
C ASP A 109 -16.59 -6.74 -11.50
N ALA A 110 -16.94 -6.25 -10.31
CA ALA A 110 -18.27 -5.76 -9.98
C ALA A 110 -18.52 -4.32 -10.40
N ALA A 111 -17.53 -3.43 -10.26
CA ALA A 111 -17.71 -1.99 -10.43
C ALA A 111 -16.97 -1.41 -11.65
N GLY A 112 -16.16 -2.20 -12.35
CA GLY A 112 -15.27 -1.71 -13.39
C GLY A 112 -14.09 -0.92 -12.81
N SER A 113 -13.93 0.35 -13.19
CA SER A 113 -12.86 1.20 -12.66
C SER A 113 -13.20 1.77 -11.28
N PHE A 114 -12.26 1.70 -10.35
CA PHE A 114 -12.34 2.44 -9.09
C PHE A 114 -12.33 3.95 -9.35
N ASN A 115 -12.75 4.71 -8.34
CA ASN A 115 -12.67 6.16 -8.41
C ASN A 115 -11.22 6.59 -8.21
N ASN A 116 -10.57 7.00 -9.29
CA ASN A 116 -9.16 7.39 -9.28
C ASN A 116 -8.92 8.59 -8.36
N ALA A 117 -7.72 8.68 -7.78
CA ALA A 117 -7.29 9.87 -7.06
C ALA A 117 -5.93 10.37 -7.55
N TRP A 118 -5.71 11.67 -7.39
CA TRP A 118 -4.42 12.33 -7.57
C TRP A 118 -4.06 13.04 -6.27
N LEU A 119 -2.84 12.82 -5.80
CA LEU A 119 -2.36 13.42 -4.57
C LEU A 119 -1.11 14.25 -4.87
N VAL A 120 -1.00 15.38 -4.17
CA VAL A 120 0.19 16.24 -4.25
C VAL A 120 0.38 16.95 -2.93
N GLY A 121 1.61 17.01 -2.45
CA GLY A 121 1.94 17.69 -1.20
C GLY A 121 3.41 17.53 -0.78
N PRO A 122 3.79 18.05 0.37
CA PRO A 122 5.10 17.82 0.97
C PRO A 122 5.15 16.47 1.69
N THR A 123 6.31 15.81 1.62
CA THR A 123 6.69 14.66 2.44
C THR A 123 7.91 15.02 3.30
N PHE A 124 7.85 14.63 4.56
CA PHE A 124 8.93 14.72 5.54
C PHE A 124 9.44 13.33 5.83
N SER A 125 10.72 13.06 5.57
CA SER A 125 11.30 11.73 5.73
C SER A 125 12.56 11.74 6.59
N GLY A 126 12.82 10.62 7.24
CA GLY A 126 14.00 10.44 8.07
C GLY A 126 14.37 8.97 8.25
N HIS A 127 15.59 8.77 8.75
CA HIS A 127 16.12 7.43 8.98
C HIS A 127 17.14 7.43 10.13
N SER A 128 17.38 6.25 10.72
CA SER A 128 18.53 6.03 11.61
C SER A 128 19.84 6.04 10.82
N LYS A 129 20.97 6.24 11.51
CA LYS A 129 22.30 6.30 10.85
C LYS A 129 22.64 5.02 10.07
N ASP A 130 22.15 3.89 10.52
CA ASP A 130 22.38 2.57 9.95
C ASP A 130 21.24 2.12 9.01
N PHE A 131 20.26 3.00 8.73
CA PHE A 131 19.09 2.74 7.91
C PHE A 131 18.20 1.57 8.38
N THR A 132 18.41 1.07 9.59
CA THR A 132 17.53 0.03 10.16
C THR A 132 16.16 0.57 10.54
N LYS A 133 16.00 1.89 10.62
CA LYS A 133 14.72 2.55 10.87
C LYS A 133 14.55 3.67 9.85
N THR A 134 13.42 3.63 9.16
CA THR A 134 13.01 4.65 8.20
C THR A 134 11.59 5.10 8.51
N TRP A 135 11.25 6.33 8.21
CA TRP A 135 9.90 6.85 8.34
C TRP A 135 9.67 8.01 7.37
N SER A 136 8.43 8.20 7.01
CA SER A 136 7.98 9.41 6.32
C SER A 136 6.59 9.83 6.79
N VAL A 137 6.30 11.12 6.64
CA VAL A 137 4.97 11.71 6.87
C VAL A 137 4.66 12.64 5.71
N SER A 138 3.55 12.40 5.03
CA SER A 138 3.07 13.20 3.91
C SER A 138 1.78 13.94 4.26
N VAL A 139 1.67 15.19 3.83
CA VAL A 139 0.46 16.02 3.96
C VAL A 139 0.03 16.40 2.56
N MET A 140 -1.09 15.86 2.09
CA MET A 140 -1.43 15.91 0.68
C MET A 140 -2.80 16.51 0.42
N TYR A 141 -2.90 17.28 -0.63
CA TYR A 141 -4.16 17.56 -1.31
C TYR A 141 -4.55 16.32 -2.13
N LYS A 142 -5.78 15.83 -1.94
CA LYS A 142 -6.32 14.65 -2.65
C LYS A 142 -7.47 15.07 -3.54
N TYR A 143 -7.30 14.91 -4.85
CA TYR A 143 -8.33 15.16 -5.84
C TYR A 143 -8.99 13.85 -6.27
N ILE A 144 -10.31 13.72 -6.01
CA ILE A 144 -11.12 12.55 -6.35
C ILE A 144 -12.25 12.99 -7.28
N PRO A 145 -12.19 12.71 -8.61
CA PRO A 145 -13.07 13.35 -9.60
C PRO A 145 -14.55 12.99 -9.47
N LYS A 146 -14.88 11.81 -8.95
CA LYS A 146 -16.26 11.30 -8.91
C LYS A 146 -16.78 11.12 -7.48
N THR A 147 -16.53 12.11 -6.61
CA THR A 147 -16.99 12.07 -5.22
C THR A 147 -18.11 13.07 -4.99
N TYR A 148 -19.18 12.61 -4.34
CA TYR A 148 -20.37 13.39 -4.04
C TYR A 148 -20.78 13.19 -2.59
N ASP A 149 -21.36 14.20 -1.95
CA ASP A 149 -21.95 14.09 -0.62
C ASP A 149 -23.37 13.50 -0.69
N THR A 150 -24.00 13.36 0.48
CA THR A 150 -25.36 12.82 0.60
C THR A 150 -26.43 13.68 -0.07
N ALA A 151 -26.15 14.95 -0.32
CA ALA A 151 -27.03 15.87 -1.04
C ALA A 151 -26.77 15.86 -2.57
N GLY A 152 -25.86 15.01 -3.07
CA GLY A 152 -25.47 14.95 -4.47
C GLY A 152 -24.53 16.08 -4.92
N LYS A 153 -24.01 16.88 -3.99
CA LYS A 153 -23.05 17.94 -4.29
C LYS A 153 -21.67 17.35 -4.49
N LYS A 154 -20.98 17.78 -5.56
CA LYS A 154 -19.65 17.32 -5.93
C LYS A 154 -18.60 17.74 -4.88
N GLN A 155 -17.78 16.78 -4.41
CA GLN A 155 -16.79 16.90 -3.33
C GLN A 155 -15.42 16.39 -3.78
N THR A 156 -14.84 16.99 -4.82
CA THR A 156 -13.60 16.52 -5.45
C THR A 156 -12.33 16.93 -4.73
N SER A 157 -12.38 17.98 -3.91
CA SER A 157 -11.22 18.52 -3.18
C SER A 157 -11.19 17.96 -1.77
N ASN A 158 -10.17 17.17 -1.48
CA ASN A 158 -10.01 16.47 -0.24
C ASN A 158 -8.56 16.59 0.26
N PHE A 159 -8.23 15.97 1.37
CA PHE A 159 -6.89 15.88 1.92
C PHE A 159 -6.57 14.45 2.33
N GLN A 160 -5.29 14.12 2.41
CA GLN A 160 -4.77 12.88 2.97
C GLN A 160 -3.53 13.17 3.81
N LEU A 161 -3.44 12.49 4.95
CA LEU A 161 -2.25 12.38 5.78
C LEU A 161 -1.78 10.94 5.72
N THR A 162 -0.52 10.73 5.33
CA THR A 162 0.10 9.41 5.23
C THR A 162 1.33 9.35 6.12
N GLY A 163 1.42 8.32 6.96
CA GLY A 163 2.61 7.98 7.71
C GLY A 163 3.11 6.60 7.27
N VAL A 164 4.40 6.47 6.96
CA VAL A 164 5.03 5.19 6.57
C VAL A 164 6.20 4.91 7.49
N TRP A 165 6.41 3.65 7.85
CA TRP A 165 7.55 3.23 8.64
C TRP A 165 8.13 1.90 8.18
N GLY A 166 9.45 1.74 8.42
CA GLY A 166 10.18 0.48 8.26
C GLY A 166 11.20 0.33 9.37
N ILE A 167 11.18 -0.78 10.08
CA ILE A 167 12.06 -1.06 11.22
C ILE A 167 12.59 -2.48 11.11
N ASP A 168 13.89 -2.60 10.85
CA ASP A 168 14.60 -3.87 10.96
C ASP A 168 15.18 -4.01 12.36
N PHE A 169 14.96 -5.14 12.99
CA PHE A 169 15.43 -5.42 14.35
C PHE A 169 15.86 -6.88 14.53
N ALA A 170 16.30 -7.25 15.75
CA ALA A 170 16.86 -8.55 16.01
C ALA A 170 17.99 -8.93 15.02
N LYS A 171 18.89 -7.96 14.70
CA LYS A 171 19.99 -8.12 13.72
C LYS A 171 19.49 -8.47 12.30
N GLY A 172 18.32 -7.97 11.92
CA GLY A 172 17.69 -8.18 10.62
C GLY A 172 16.91 -9.50 10.51
N TRP A 173 16.70 -10.23 11.60
CA TRP A 173 15.78 -11.39 11.61
C TRP A 173 14.33 -10.97 11.43
N CYS A 174 13.97 -9.79 11.90
CA CYS A 174 12.61 -9.31 11.87
C CYS A 174 12.53 -7.93 11.24
N THR A 175 11.47 -7.71 10.47
CA THR A 175 11.08 -6.41 9.93
C THR A 175 9.66 -6.09 10.41
N PHE A 176 9.47 -4.88 10.95
CA PHE A 176 8.16 -4.29 11.21
C PHE A 176 8.00 -3.08 10.32
N SER A 177 7.06 -3.13 9.41
CA SER A 177 6.81 -2.06 8.44
C SER A 177 5.31 -1.80 8.31
N GLY A 178 4.95 -0.76 7.57
CA GLY A 178 3.57 -0.48 7.28
C GLY A 178 3.32 1.00 7.03
N PHE A 179 2.05 1.31 6.91
CA PHE A 179 1.58 2.68 6.74
C PHE A 179 0.33 2.95 7.58
N ILE A 180 0.00 4.23 7.69
CA ILE A 180 -1.26 4.74 8.20
C ILE A 180 -1.70 5.91 7.35
N ASP A 181 -2.91 5.83 6.83
CA ASP A 181 -3.58 6.85 6.04
C ASP A 181 -4.81 7.36 6.75
N PHE A 182 -4.97 8.67 6.75
CA PHE A 182 -6.20 9.34 7.15
C PHE A 182 -6.58 10.34 6.07
N TRP A 183 -7.74 10.12 5.44
CA TRP A 183 -8.20 11.02 4.39
C TRP A 183 -9.67 11.36 4.47
N ARG A 184 -10.05 12.42 3.79
CA ARG A 184 -11.42 12.79 3.55
C ARG A 184 -11.87 12.23 2.20
N GLU A 185 -12.99 11.50 2.22
CA GLU A 185 -13.71 11.03 1.04
C GLU A 185 -15.17 10.80 1.42
N TRP A 186 -16.08 11.44 0.69
CA TRP A 186 -17.50 11.21 0.91
C TRP A 186 -17.93 9.86 0.36
N ARG A 187 -18.56 9.05 1.21
CA ARG A 187 -19.19 7.77 0.90
C ARG A 187 -20.67 7.86 1.26
N PRO A 188 -21.54 8.36 0.35
CA PRO A 188 -22.97 8.59 0.65
C PRO A 188 -23.71 7.35 1.11
N TRP A 189 -23.38 6.18 0.54
CA TRP A 189 -23.98 4.88 0.88
C TRP A 189 -23.68 4.43 2.32
N GLN A 190 -22.61 4.90 2.92
CA GLN A 190 -22.23 4.65 4.31
C GLN A 190 -22.57 5.83 5.24
N ASN A 191 -22.91 6.99 4.65
CA ASN A 191 -23.06 8.27 5.35
C ASN A 191 -21.79 8.60 6.16
N THR A 192 -20.62 8.51 5.53
CA THR A 192 -19.31 8.83 6.12
C THR A 192 -18.51 9.73 5.20
N SER A 193 -17.54 10.46 5.76
CA SER A 193 -16.69 11.39 5.00
C SER A 193 -15.21 11.34 5.38
N HIS A 194 -14.84 10.52 6.36
CA HIS A 194 -13.46 10.36 6.81
C HIS A 194 -13.14 8.89 6.91
N ILE A 195 -11.97 8.53 6.43
CA ILE A 195 -11.49 7.16 6.36
C ILE A 195 -10.12 7.10 7.02
N LEU A 196 -9.92 6.07 7.80
CA LEU A 196 -8.62 5.67 8.34
C LEU A 196 -8.31 4.27 7.84
N LEU A 197 -7.09 4.08 7.37
CA LEU A 197 -6.54 2.78 6.98
C LEU A 197 -5.11 2.68 7.50
N SER A 198 -4.75 1.55 8.09
CA SER A 198 -3.37 1.26 8.48
C SER A 198 -3.11 -0.23 8.32
N GLU A 199 -1.96 -0.57 7.76
CA GLU A 199 -1.55 -1.94 7.53
C GLU A 199 -0.16 -2.20 8.13
N PRO A 200 -0.06 -2.34 9.47
CA PRO A 200 1.15 -2.81 10.11
C PRO A 200 1.46 -4.25 9.68
N GLN A 201 2.68 -4.46 9.21
CA GLN A 201 3.22 -5.73 8.73
C GLN A 201 4.34 -6.21 9.66
N PHE A 202 4.40 -7.52 9.90
CA PHE A 202 5.49 -8.16 10.61
C PHE A 202 6.05 -9.31 9.78
N TRP A 203 7.37 -9.32 9.60
CA TRP A 203 8.07 -10.30 8.78
C TRP A 203 9.23 -10.95 9.53
N VAL A 204 9.39 -12.27 9.36
CA VAL A 204 10.57 -13.04 9.75
C VAL A 204 11.36 -13.36 8.50
N ASN A 205 12.62 -12.94 8.45
CA ASN A 205 13.48 -13.00 7.27
C ASN A 205 14.29 -14.32 7.29
N LEU A 206 13.93 -15.27 6.42
CA LEU A 206 14.48 -16.63 6.44
C LEU A 206 15.92 -16.71 5.93
N HIS A 207 16.42 -15.70 5.20
CA HIS A 207 17.83 -15.64 4.80
C HIS A 207 18.81 -15.55 6.00
N LYS A 208 18.30 -15.27 7.19
CA LYS A 208 19.10 -15.28 8.43
C LYS A 208 19.34 -16.67 9.00
N ILE A 209 18.64 -17.68 8.52
CA ILE A 209 18.90 -19.10 8.84
C ILE A 209 20.25 -19.48 8.25
N ARG A 210 21.11 -20.12 9.06
CA ARG A 210 22.44 -20.56 8.59
C ARG A 210 22.32 -21.47 7.36
N GLY A 211 23.00 -21.08 6.28
CA GLY A 211 22.97 -21.81 5.00
C GLY A 211 21.80 -21.44 4.09
N TRP A 212 21.00 -20.45 4.47
CA TRP A 212 19.88 -19.92 3.67
C TRP A 212 20.13 -18.50 3.13
N ASP A 213 21.39 -18.07 3.07
CA ASP A 213 21.78 -16.71 2.68
C ASP A 213 21.19 -16.26 1.32
N ASN A 214 20.91 -17.20 0.42
CA ASN A 214 20.31 -16.96 -0.90
C ASN A 214 18.79 -17.17 -0.93
N VAL A 215 18.16 -17.41 0.22
CA VAL A 215 16.70 -17.58 0.31
C VAL A 215 16.05 -16.24 0.61
N HIS A 216 15.60 -15.57 -0.42
CA HIS A 216 14.98 -14.25 -0.32
C HIS A 216 13.51 -14.28 0.17
N LEU A 217 13.18 -15.27 0.99
CA LEU A 217 11.84 -15.49 1.52
C LEU A 217 11.70 -14.91 2.93
N SER A 218 10.62 -14.22 3.17
CA SER A 218 10.13 -13.85 4.49
C SER A 218 8.74 -14.42 4.71
N VAL A 219 8.42 -14.76 5.95
CA VAL A 219 7.08 -15.21 6.36
C VAL A 219 6.54 -14.28 7.41
N GLY A 220 5.25 -14.02 7.39
CA GLY A 220 4.65 -13.06 8.29
C GLY A 220 3.20 -12.75 7.91
N GLY A 221 2.86 -11.49 7.89
CA GLY A 221 1.54 -10.99 7.51
C GLY A 221 1.36 -9.55 7.92
N GLU A 222 0.14 -9.09 7.75
CA GLU A 222 -0.29 -7.75 8.13
C GLU A 222 -1.61 -7.80 8.88
N VAL A 223 -1.97 -6.69 9.48
CA VAL A 223 -3.32 -6.47 10.01
C VAL A 223 -3.88 -5.21 9.38
N GLU A 224 -4.89 -5.33 8.52
CA GLU A 224 -5.64 -4.17 8.06
C GLU A 224 -6.46 -3.63 9.23
N LEU A 225 -6.09 -2.45 9.72
CA LEU A 225 -6.83 -1.68 10.71
C LEU A 225 -7.53 -0.55 9.97
N SER A 226 -8.83 -0.62 9.88
CA SER A 226 -9.57 0.38 9.10
C SER A 226 -10.79 0.92 9.84
N ASN A 227 -11.13 2.18 9.57
CA ASN A 227 -12.39 2.77 9.97
C ASN A 227 -13.04 3.43 8.75
N ASN A 228 -14.26 2.99 8.44
CA ASN A 228 -15.05 3.42 7.27
C ASN A 228 -14.39 3.10 5.91
N PHE A 229 -13.37 2.25 5.85
CA PHE A 229 -12.73 1.82 4.61
C PHE A 229 -13.43 0.58 4.03
N VAL A 230 -13.37 -0.54 4.70
CA VAL A 230 -14.01 -1.80 4.29
C VAL A 230 -15.52 -1.65 4.27
N SER A 231 -16.08 -1.20 5.39
CA SER A 231 -17.48 -0.86 5.58
C SER A 231 -17.57 0.24 6.64
N LYS A 232 -18.79 0.66 7.02
CA LYS A 232 -18.98 1.63 8.10
C LYS A 232 -18.55 1.04 9.43
N GLY A 233 -17.68 1.73 10.16
CA GLY A 233 -17.17 1.32 11.46
C GLY A 233 -15.74 0.80 11.40
N PHE A 234 -15.30 0.19 12.50
CA PHE A 234 -13.92 -0.26 12.68
C PHE A 234 -13.79 -1.75 12.36
N TYR A 235 -12.73 -2.09 11.61
CA TYR A 235 -12.32 -3.45 11.28
C TYR A 235 -10.86 -3.67 11.62
N ALA A 236 -10.52 -4.88 12.07
CA ALA A 236 -9.16 -5.36 12.25
C ALA A 236 -9.05 -6.72 11.56
N ILE A 237 -8.46 -6.77 10.40
CA ILE A 237 -8.43 -7.95 9.53
C ILE A 237 -6.99 -8.42 9.40
N PRO A 238 -6.61 -9.52 10.09
CA PRO A 238 -5.28 -10.10 9.96
C PRO A 238 -5.16 -10.94 8.68
N THR A 239 -3.93 -10.98 8.16
CA THR A 239 -3.49 -11.89 7.11
C THR A 239 -2.32 -12.75 7.60
N VAL A 240 -2.09 -13.87 6.94
CA VAL A 240 -0.82 -14.59 6.95
C VAL A 240 -0.24 -14.56 5.54
N ALA A 241 1.08 -14.35 5.44
CA ALA A 241 1.68 -14.10 4.15
C ALA A 241 3.09 -14.68 4.00
N ALA A 242 3.48 -14.86 2.73
CA ALA A 242 4.84 -15.11 2.29
C ALA A 242 5.27 -13.98 1.36
N LYS A 243 6.51 -13.48 1.54
CA LYS A 243 7.10 -12.41 0.74
C LYS A 243 8.43 -12.86 0.16
N TRP A 244 8.57 -12.74 -1.15
CA TRP A 244 9.82 -12.93 -1.87
C TRP A 244 10.39 -11.58 -2.30
N THR A 245 11.63 -11.31 -1.89
CA THR A 245 12.35 -10.07 -2.26
C THR A 245 13.40 -10.40 -3.33
N PHE A 246 13.49 -9.58 -4.38
CA PHE A 246 14.41 -9.77 -5.52
C PHE A 246 15.72 -9.01 -5.32
#